data_8391ed1444a2e418f66fa0f3d072815b
#
_entry.id   8391ed1444a2e418f66fa0f3d072815b
#
_cell.length_a   1.000
_cell.length_b   1.000
_cell.length_c   1.000
_cell.angle_alpha   90.00
_cell.angle_beta   90.00
_cell.angle_gamma   90.00
#
_symmetry.space_group_name_H-M   'P 1'
#
loop_
_entity.id
_entity.type
_entity.pdbx_description
1 polymer ?
#
loop_
_entity_poly.entity_id
_entity_poly.type
_entity_poly.pdbx_seq_one_letter_code
_entity_poly.pdbx_strand_id
1 'polypeptide(L)'
;MRPWIVWATGLFAYIVAVLDRTTLGVSGLEAAERFHASPSVLSTFVVLQVIVYAAAQVPAGLLLDRFGSKTLILAGGALMASGQFALAFTESLPTAIGARAVLGLGDAFTFISVLRLVPHWFQPRQVPLVTQLTGICGQLGQVLSAIPFFALLGALGWSTAYVSVAALGVLSMLLTLVLVKNTPNGNAVEAETISVGETLRSVKTVWLRPGTRLGFFTHMGTQFSVTAFALMWGVPYLTRAQGLSAGLAGTLLTVSVVAAISAGVLIGIFTGRRPHRRSRLVLAIIGSNALVWTVVLALPGRAPLWLLVVLIVVISVGGPGSMVGFDFARTFNPSATLGTASGLVNMGGFIASLLVMQAMGVILDAAGEISFDSFRVAWTVQYAIWAFAVLGILITRRKTRKLMAAERDRQDRMLLEGVNALPGS
;
A
#
# COMPACT_ATOMS: atom_id res chain seq x y z
N MET A 1 0.69 15.79 22.86
CA MET A 1 -0.70 15.52 22.47
C MET A 1 -0.99 15.83 21.00
N ARG A 2 -0.61 17.00 20.50
CA ARG A 2 -0.92 17.45 19.14
C ARG A 2 -0.46 16.52 17.99
N PRO A 3 0.76 15.90 18.00
CA PRO A 3 1.17 14.94 16.95
C PRO A 3 0.23 13.74 16.79
N TRP A 4 -0.20 13.17 17.89
CA TRP A 4 -1.10 12.01 17.91
C TRP A 4 -2.51 12.35 17.41
N ILE A 5 -3.00 13.56 17.71
CA ILE A 5 -4.32 14.02 17.22
C ILE A 5 -4.28 14.18 15.69
N VAL A 6 -3.25 14.86 15.17
CA VAL A 6 -3.08 15.03 13.72
C VAL A 6 -2.95 13.69 13.00
N TRP A 7 -2.13 12.80 13.55
CA TRP A 7 -1.96 11.46 12.99
C TRP A 7 -3.24 10.63 13.08
N ALA A 8 -3.91 10.61 14.22
CA ALA A 8 -5.16 9.84 14.40
C ALA A 8 -6.26 10.34 13.46
N THR A 9 -6.35 11.67 13.22
CA THR A 9 -7.30 12.23 12.25
C THR A 9 -6.95 11.81 10.83
N GLY A 10 -5.68 11.88 10.43
CA GLY A 10 -5.23 11.38 9.13
C GLY A 10 -5.44 9.87 8.99
N LEU A 11 -5.14 9.11 10.05
CA LEU A 11 -5.40 7.68 10.10
C LEU A 11 -6.87 7.34 9.95
N PHE A 12 -7.76 8.10 10.59
CA PHE A 12 -9.22 7.93 10.43
C PHE A 12 -9.64 8.14 8.98
N ALA A 13 -9.12 9.17 8.30
CA ALA A 13 -9.36 9.37 6.87
C ALA A 13 -8.85 8.19 6.04
N TYR A 14 -7.70 7.60 6.39
CA TYR A 14 -7.18 6.42 5.71
C TYR A 14 -8.01 5.16 5.99
N ILE A 15 -8.51 4.96 7.21
CA ILE A 15 -9.44 3.87 7.55
C ILE A 15 -10.71 3.98 6.71
N VAL A 16 -11.28 5.18 6.57
CA VAL A 16 -12.45 5.43 5.71
C VAL A 16 -12.11 5.14 4.25
N ALA A 17 -10.93 5.53 3.76
CA ALA A 17 -10.50 5.23 2.39
C ALA A 17 -10.41 3.71 2.12
N VAL A 18 -9.90 2.93 3.08
CA VAL A 18 -9.85 1.47 2.96
C VAL A 18 -11.26 0.86 3.04
N LEU A 19 -12.14 1.38 3.89
CA LEU A 19 -13.57 1.01 3.91
C LEU A 19 -14.21 1.24 2.54
N ASP A 20 -14.07 2.45 1.97
CA ASP A 20 -14.58 2.85 0.65
C ASP A 20 -14.11 1.91 -0.46
N ARG A 21 -12.82 1.55 -0.43
CA ARG A 21 -12.19 0.64 -1.38
C ARG A 21 -12.83 -0.75 -1.38
N THR A 22 -13.23 -1.24 -0.21
CA THR A 22 -13.64 -2.63 0.00
C THR A 22 -15.16 -2.84 0.01
N THR A 23 -15.97 -1.77 0.00
CA THR A 23 -17.44 -1.87 0.03
C THR A 23 -18.00 -2.74 -1.10
N LEU A 24 -17.55 -2.55 -2.35
CA LEU A 24 -18.08 -3.30 -3.49
C LEU A 24 -17.70 -4.79 -3.46
N GLY A 25 -16.51 -5.12 -2.92
CA GLY A 25 -16.12 -6.52 -2.74
C GLY A 25 -17.02 -7.29 -1.80
N VAL A 26 -17.56 -6.59 -0.80
CA VAL A 26 -18.48 -7.15 0.21
C VAL A 26 -19.92 -7.19 -0.31
N SER A 27 -20.34 -6.19 -1.08
CA SER A 27 -21.71 -6.08 -1.65
C SER A 27 -21.82 -6.68 -3.07
N GLY A 28 -20.96 -7.64 -3.41
CA GLY A 28 -20.86 -8.15 -4.78
C GLY A 28 -22.14 -8.81 -5.33
N LEU A 29 -22.89 -9.51 -4.48
CA LEU A 29 -24.15 -10.15 -4.90
C LEU A 29 -25.23 -9.09 -5.19
N GLU A 30 -25.40 -8.17 -4.27
CA GLU A 30 -26.35 -7.05 -4.41
C GLU A 30 -25.96 -6.13 -5.58
N ALA A 31 -24.66 -5.95 -5.84
CA ALA A 31 -24.19 -5.22 -7.00
C ALA A 31 -24.50 -5.95 -8.30
N ALA A 32 -24.41 -7.30 -8.34
CA ALA A 32 -24.76 -8.09 -9.50
C ALA A 32 -26.23 -7.91 -9.88
N GLU A 33 -27.12 -7.97 -8.89
CA GLU A 33 -28.56 -7.76 -9.06
C GLU A 33 -28.86 -6.32 -9.50
N ARG A 34 -28.30 -5.31 -8.78
CA ARG A 34 -28.57 -3.90 -9.03
C ARG A 34 -28.14 -3.41 -10.40
N PHE A 35 -26.97 -3.86 -10.88
CA PHE A 35 -26.42 -3.43 -12.17
C PHE A 35 -26.67 -4.42 -13.30
N HIS A 36 -27.45 -5.50 -13.06
CA HIS A 36 -27.65 -6.61 -14.02
C HIS A 36 -26.34 -7.10 -14.61
N ALA A 37 -25.29 -7.20 -13.79
CA ALA A 37 -23.92 -7.45 -14.18
C ALA A 37 -23.50 -8.88 -13.83
N SER A 38 -22.79 -9.54 -14.76
CA SER A 38 -22.17 -10.84 -14.48
C SER A 38 -21.04 -10.71 -13.43
N PRO A 39 -20.68 -11.77 -12.72
CA PRO A 39 -19.55 -11.76 -11.79
C PRO A 39 -18.22 -11.30 -12.40
N SER A 40 -18.01 -11.63 -13.70
CA SER A 40 -16.81 -11.19 -14.44
C SER A 40 -16.80 -9.68 -14.68
N VAL A 41 -17.93 -9.07 -14.95
CA VAL A 41 -18.07 -7.61 -15.06
C VAL A 41 -17.80 -6.94 -13.71
N LEU A 42 -18.32 -7.49 -12.60
CA LEU A 42 -18.07 -6.95 -11.25
C LEU A 42 -16.59 -7.03 -10.86
N SER A 43 -15.89 -8.10 -11.21
CA SER A 43 -14.46 -8.19 -10.98
C SER A 43 -13.68 -7.08 -11.69
N THR A 44 -14.15 -6.64 -12.86
CA THR A 44 -13.59 -5.53 -13.61
C THR A 44 -13.63 -4.20 -12.83
N PHE A 45 -14.66 -3.98 -11.99
CA PHE A 45 -14.73 -2.79 -11.15
C PHE A 45 -13.58 -2.73 -10.13
N VAL A 46 -13.28 -3.86 -9.51
CA VAL A 46 -12.19 -3.93 -8.52
C VAL A 46 -10.84 -3.74 -9.20
N VAL A 47 -10.64 -4.42 -10.33
CA VAL A 47 -9.42 -4.30 -11.14
C VAL A 47 -9.23 -2.87 -11.64
N LEU A 48 -10.28 -2.24 -12.18
CA LEU A 48 -10.23 -0.86 -12.65
C LEU A 48 -9.85 0.11 -11.53
N GLN A 49 -10.47 -0.02 -10.35
CA GLN A 49 -10.14 0.82 -9.21
C GLN A 49 -8.66 0.69 -8.81
N VAL A 50 -8.13 -0.53 -8.77
CA VAL A 50 -6.71 -0.77 -8.44
C VAL A 50 -5.79 -0.23 -9.52
N ILE A 51 -6.17 -0.32 -10.81
CA ILE A 51 -5.42 0.28 -11.92
C ILE A 51 -5.38 1.80 -11.79
N VAL A 52 -6.55 2.44 -11.58
CA VAL A 52 -6.64 3.90 -11.38
C VAL A 52 -5.84 4.33 -10.16
N TYR A 53 -5.96 3.61 -9.05
CA TYR A 53 -5.17 3.83 -7.85
C TYR A 53 -3.66 3.78 -8.12
N ALA A 54 -3.18 2.73 -8.80
CA ALA A 54 -1.77 2.57 -9.12
C ALA A 54 -1.26 3.66 -10.08
N ALA A 55 -2.01 3.98 -11.11
CA ALA A 55 -1.68 5.03 -12.08
C ALA A 55 -1.67 6.43 -11.43
N ALA A 56 -2.57 6.67 -10.48
CA ALA A 56 -2.68 7.93 -9.77
C ALA A 56 -1.57 8.16 -8.72
N GLN A 57 -0.76 7.16 -8.36
CA GLN A 57 0.24 7.30 -7.28
C GLN A 57 1.29 8.39 -7.56
N VAL A 58 1.78 8.47 -8.79
CA VAL A 58 2.78 9.50 -9.16
C VAL A 58 2.14 10.89 -9.25
N PRO A 59 1.01 11.11 -9.97
CA PRO A 59 0.27 12.35 -9.90
C PRO A 59 -0.09 12.78 -8.46
N ALA A 60 -0.57 11.85 -7.64
CA ALA A 60 -0.89 12.12 -6.23
C ALA A 60 0.34 12.60 -5.45
N GLY A 61 1.49 11.94 -5.68
CA GLY A 61 2.76 12.34 -5.06
C GLY A 61 3.19 13.76 -5.42
N LEU A 62 3.07 14.13 -6.69
CA LEU A 62 3.37 15.49 -7.18
C LEU A 62 2.42 16.54 -6.58
N LEU A 63 1.13 16.25 -6.59
CA LEU A 63 0.13 17.12 -5.98
C LEU A 63 0.35 17.25 -4.46
N LEU A 64 0.78 16.16 -3.81
CA LEU A 64 1.13 16.16 -2.39
C LEU A 64 2.32 17.07 -2.09
N ASP A 65 3.36 17.03 -2.93
CA ASP A 65 4.53 17.90 -2.78
C ASP A 65 4.16 19.37 -2.97
N ARG A 66 3.22 19.67 -3.87
CA ARG A 66 2.77 21.02 -4.17
C ARG A 66 1.76 21.58 -3.15
N PHE A 67 0.74 20.82 -2.78
CA PHE A 67 -0.39 21.31 -2.00
C PHE A 67 -0.39 20.87 -0.54
N GLY A 68 0.47 19.91 -0.19
CA GLY A 68 0.59 19.36 1.16
C GLY A 68 -0.49 18.35 1.53
N SER A 69 -0.27 17.68 2.65
CA SER A 69 -1.10 16.55 3.11
C SER A 69 -2.55 16.92 3.39
N LYS A 70 -2.78 18.06 4.07
CA LYS A 70 -4.14 18.49 4.42
C LYS A 70 -5.02 18.64 3.19
N THR A 71 -4.54 19.35 2.17
CA THR A 71 -5.30 19.60 0.93
C THR A 71 -5.62 18.30 0.20
N LEU A 72 -4.64 17.38 0.12
CA LEU A 72 -4.86 16.11 -0.58
C LEU A 72 -5.78 15.15 0.17
N ILE A 73 -5.72 15.11 1.50
CA ILE A 73 -6.68 14.31 2.29
C ILE A 73 -8.11 14.85 2.08
N LEU A 74 -8.29 16.17 2.04
CA LEU A 74 -9.59 16.79 1.78
C LEU A 74 -10.08 16.50 0.36
N ALA A 75 -9.22 16.67 -0.66
CA ALA A 75 -9.56 16.38 -2.05
C ALA A 75 -9.87 14.90 -2.27
N GLY A 76 -9.05 14.00 -1.69
CA GLY A 76 -9.29 12.56 -1.72
C GLY A 76 -10.61 12.18 -1.05
N GLY A 77 -10.88 12.72 0.13
CA GLY A 77 -12.14 12.53 0.84
C GLY A 77 -13.35 13.01 0.04
N ALA A 78 -13.26 14.18 -0.61
CA ALA A 78 -14.33 14.68 -1.46
C ALA A 78 -14.62 13.78 -2.67
N LEU A 79 -13.55 13.32 -3.35
CA LEU A 79 -13.69 12.37 -4.47
C LEU A 79 -14.33 11.05 -4.01
N MET A 80 -13.87 10.51 -2.89
CA MET A 80 -14.40 9.24 -2.37
C MET A 80 -15.85 9.38 -1.90
N ALA A 81 -16.17 10.43 -1.15
CA ALA A 81 -17.54 10.68 -0.70
C ALA A 81 -18.49 10.89 -1.89
N SER A 82 -18.08 11.62 -2.94
CA SER A 82 -18.87 11.79 -4.16
C SER A 82 -19.06 10.49 -4.94
N GLY A 83 -18.02 9.68 -5.04
CA GLY A 83 -18.09 8.36 -5.67
C GLY A 83 -19.03 7.40 -4.92
N GLN A 84 -18.96 7.34 -3.59
CA GLN A 84 -19.86 6.55 -2.77
C GLN A 84 -21.31 7.04 -2.85
N PHE A 85 -21.49 8.36 -2.84
CA PHE A 85 -22.81 8.95 -3.01
C PHE A 85 -23.41 8.62 -4.39
N ALA A 86 -22.61 8.70 -5.46
CA ALA A 86 -23.04 8.29 -6.79
C ALA A 86 -23.43 6.81 -6.83
N LEU A 87 -22.64 5.93 -6.22
CA LEU A 87 -22.95 4.50 -6.10
C LEU A 87 -24.25 4.22 -5.32
N ALA A 88 -24.55 5.05 -4.31
CA ALA A 88 -25.74 4.89 -3.50
C ALA A 88 -27.05 4.97 -4.31
N PHE A 89 -27.07 5.78 -5.37
CA PHE A 89 -28.31 6.09 -6.10
C PHE A 89 -28.30 5.62 -7.55
N THR A 90 -27.13 5.27 -8.13
CA THR A 90 -27.08 4.80 -9.53
C THR A 90 -27.58 3.37 -9.66
N GLU A 91 -28.26 3.11 -10.78
CA GLU A 91 -28.57 1.76 -11.31
C GLU A 91 -27.86 1.52 -12.64
N SER A 92 -27.17 2.55 -13.15
CA SER A 92 -26.44 2.48 -14.40
C SER A 92 -25.05 1.90 -14.22
N LEU A 93 -24.74 0.83 -14.91
CA LEU A 93 -23.42 0.18 -14.92
C LEU A 93 -22.28 1.15 -15.31
N PRO A 94 -22.38 1.96 -16.40
CA PRO A 94 -21.35 2.93 -16.75
C PRO A 94 -21.11 3.98 -15.67
N THR A 95 -22.17 4.48 -15.02
CA THR A 95 -22.06 5.44 -13.92
C THR A 95 -21.36 4.80 -12.71
N ALA A 96 -21.67 3.56 -12.38
CA ALA A 96 -21.03 2.83 -11.31
C ALA A 96 -19.52 2.61 -11.57
N ILE A 97 -19.13 2.30 -12.81
CA ILE A 97 -17.73 2.19 -13.25
C ILE A 97 -17.03 3.55 -13.08
N GLY A 98 -17.64 4.64 -13.52
CA GLY A 98 -17.11 6.00 -13.35
C GLY A 98 -16.93 6.37 -11.87
N ALA A 99 -17.92 6.06 -11.03
CA ALA A 99 -17.85 6.29 -9.59
C ALA A 99 -16.69 5.51 -8.93
N ARG A 100 -16.44 4.26 -9.35
CA ARG A 100 -15.29 3.47 -8.87
C ARG A 100 -13.95 4.03 -9.32
N ALA A 101 -13.86 4.59 -10.53
CA ALA A 101 -12.65 5.29 -10.98
C ALA A 101 -12.38 6.53 -10.13
N VAL A 102 -13.41 7.33 -9.82
CA VAL A 102 -13.33 8.50 -8.94
C VAL A 102 -12.89 8.10 -7.53
N LEU A 103 -13.45 7.00 -6.99
CA LEU A 103 -13.02 6.41 -5.71
C LEU A 103 -11.54 6.02 -5.72
N GLY A 104 -11.08 5.33 -6.77
CA GLY A 104 -9.68 4.93 -6.91
C GLY A 104 -8.72 6.11 -6.95
N LEU A 105 -9.11 7.20 -7.60
CA LEU A 105 -8.35 8.45 -7.63
C LEU A 105 -8.27 9.10 -6.24
N GLY A 106 -9.39 9.22 -5.55
CA GLY A 106 -9.45 9.80 -4.19
C GLY A 106 -8.66 8.98 -3.16
N ASP A 107 -8.74 7.67 -3.25
CA ASP A 107 -8.00 6.73 -2.41
C ASP A 107 -6.48 6.89 -2.58
N ALA A 108 -5.99 7.09 -3.82
CA ALA A 108 -4.58 7.33 -4.09
C ALA A 108 -4.01 8.56 -3.38
N PHE A 109 -4.84 9.57 -3.10
CA PHE A 109 -4.42 10.79 -2.42
C PHE A 109 -4.26 10.60 -0.91
N THR A 110 -4.97 9.65 -0.31
CA THR A 110 -5.11 9.59 1.15
C THR A 110 -3.89 8.95 1.82
N PHE A 111 -3.50 7.75 1.44
CA PHE A 111 -2.45 6.99 2.13
C PHE A 111 -1.10 7.71 2.17
N ILE A 112 -0.59 8.14 1.01
CA ILE A 112 0.71 8.82 0.93
C ILE A 112 0.70 10.17 1.65
N SER A 113 -0.47 10.83 1.71
CA SER A 113 -0.64 12.10 2.44
C SER A 113 -0.54 11.89 3.95
N VAL A 114 -1.14 10.83 4.47
CA VAL A 114 -1.02 10.48 5.90
C VAL A 114 0.41 10.09 6.24
N LEU A 115 1.07 9.30 5.39
CA LEU A 115 2.47 8.94 5.59
C LEU A 115 3.40 10.15 5.61
N ARG A 116 3.12 11.19 4.79
CA ARG A 116 3.91 12.42 4.79
C ARG A 116 3.78 13.22 6.10
N LEU A 117 2.63 13.17 6.78
CA LEU A 117 2.47 13.83 8.09
C LEU A 117 3.42 13.25 9.14
N VAL A 118 3.68 11.94 9.09
CA VAL A 118 4.44 11.25 10.15
C VAL A 118 5.81 11.88 10.40
N PRO A 119 6.72 12.05 9.42
CA PRO A 119 8.04 12.62 9.67
C PRO A 119 8.03 14.11 10.05
N HIS A 120 6.94 14.85 9.79
CA HIS A 120 6.81 16.24 10.18
C HIS A 120 6.36 16.43 11.62
N TRP A 121 5.67 15.42 12.18
CA TRP A 121 5.06 15.50 13.51
C TRP A 121 5.74 14.62 14.56
N PHE A 122 6.47 13.58 14.15
CA PHE A 122 7.09 12.62 15.05
C PHE A 122 8.63 12.65 15.00
N GLN A 123 9.26 12.29 16.10
CA GLN A 123 10.72 12.18 16.15
C GLN A 123 11.25 11.09 15.21
N PRO A 124 12.43 11.24 14.61
CA PRO A 124 12.97 10.30 13.64
C PRO A 124 12.97 8.82 14.08
N ARG A 125 13.15 8.56 15.38
CA ARG A 125 13.11 7.19 15.94
C ARG A 125 11.71 6.58 15.97
N GLN A 126 10.66 7.41 16.05
CA GLN A 126 9.27 6.97 16.12
C GLN A 126 8.67 6.76 14.73
N VAL A 127 9.19 7.47 13.71
CA VAL A 127 8.63 7.46 12.36
C VAL A 127 8.44 6.05 11.80
N PRO A 128 9.40 5.09 11.87
CA PRO A 128 9.18 3.76 11.33
C PRO A 128 8.02 3.01 12.01
N LEU A 129 7.88 3.14 13.33
CA LEU A 129 6.80 2.51 14.07
C LEU A 129 5.44 3.14 13.72
N VAL A 130 5.34 4.47 13.71
CA VAL A 130 4.09 5.18 13.37
C VAL A 130 3.68 4.90 11.91
N THR A 131 4.65 4.78 10.99
CA THR A 131 4.42 4.36 9.59
C THR A 131 3.82 2.95 9.54
N GLN A 132 4.35 2.00 10.32
CA GLN A 132 3.79 0.65 10.41
C GLN A 132 2.37 0.66 11.00
N LEU A 133 2.17 1.40 12.09
CA LEU A 133 0.85 1.54 12.72
C LEU A 133 -0.16 2.14 11.74
N THR A 134 0.24 3.10 10.89
CA THR A 134 -0.62 3.64 9.85
C THR A 134 -1.10 2.56 8.88
N GLY A 135 -0.19 1.71 8.38
CA GLY A 135 -0.53 0.62 7.48
C GLY A 135 -1.43 -0.44 8.13
N ILE A 136 -1.10 -0.84 9.36
CA ILE A 136 -1.84 -1.87 10.12
C ILE A 136 -3.24 -1.38 10.49
N CYS A 137 -3.34 -0.20 11.11
CA CYS A 137 -4.63 0.34 11.54
C CYS A 137 -5.52 0.69 10.35
N GLY A 138 -4.95 1.01 9.19
CA GLY A 138 -5.72 1.18 7.96
C GLY A 138 -6.54 -0.06 7.59
N GLN A 139 -6.05 -1.27 7.93
CA GLN A 139 -6.78 -2.52 7.67
C GLN A 139 -8.11 -2.62 8.45
N LEU A 140 -8.30 -1.82 9.51
CA LEU A 140 -9.59 -1.72 10.19
C LEU A 140 -10.72 -1.30 9.23
N GLY A 141 -10.41 -0.55 8.17
CA GLY A 141 -11.38 -0.23 7.12
C GLY A 141 -11.96 -1.48 6.45
N GLN A 142 -11.17 -2.53 6.23
CA GLN A 142 -11.68 -3.80 5.69
C GLN A 142 -12.63 -4.50 6.69
N VAL A 143 -12.32 -4.45 7.98
CA VAL A 143 -13.20 -4.99 9.02
C VAL A 143 -14.52 -4.22 9.07
N LEU A 144 -14.45 -2.89 8.94
CA LEU A 144 -15.64 -2.03 8.89
C LEU A 144 -16.51 -2.32 7.67
N SER A 145 -15.92 -2.68 6.52
CA SER A 145 -16.73 -3.10 5.36
C SER A 145 -17.32 -4.49 5.54
N ALA A 146 -16.56 -5.45 6.07
CA ALA A 146 -16.98 -6.83 6.18
C ALA A 146 -18.03 -7.07 7.26
N ILE A 147 -18.09 -6.26 8.31
CA ILE A 147 -19.01 -6.46 9.44
C ILE A 147 -20.07 -5.36 9.49
N PRO A 148 -19.80 -4.11 9.94
CA PRO A 148 -20.88 -3.14 10.11
C PRO A 148 -21.51 -2.68 8.79
N PHE A 149 -20.70 -2.47 7.72
CA PHE A 149 -21.26 -2.08 6.43
C PHE A 149 -22.13 -3.20 5.85
N PHE A 150 -21.66 -4.45 5.88
CA PHE A 150 -22.43 -5.60 5.39
C PHE A 150 -23.72 -5.82 6.18
N ALA A 151 -23.66 -5.69 7.51
CA ALA A 151 -24.85 -5.73 8.34
C ALA A 151 -25.84 -4.60 8.01
N LEU A 152 -25.36 -3.39 7.77
CA LEU A 152 -26.16 -2.24 7.37
C LEU A 152 -26.78 -2.44 5.99
N LEU A 153 -26.03 -3.00 5.04
CA LEU A 153 -26.50 -3.36 3.71
C LEU A 153 -27.66 -4.34 3.75
N GLY A 154 -27.55 -5.40 4.56
CA GLY A 154 -28.60 -6.39 4.71
C GLY A 154 -29.83 -5.87 5.47
N ALA A 155 -29.66 -4.98 6.45
CA ALA A 155 -30.76 -4.47 7.29
C ALA A 155 -31.49 -3.27 6.67
N LEU A 156 -30.79 -2.33 6.04
CA LEU A 156 -31.32 -1.05 5.55
C LEU A 156 -31.17 -0.84 4.04
N GLY A 157 -30.62 -1.83 3.34
CA GLY A 157 -30.47 -1.82 1.88
C GLY A 157 -29.31 -0.97 1.36
N TRP A 158 -29.15 -1.05 0.04
CA TRP A 158 -28.03 -0.50 -0.72
C TRP A 158 -27.78 1.00 -0.48
N SER A 159 -28.79 1.83 -0.77
CA SER A 159 -28.62 3.30 -0.72
C SER A 159 -28.25 3.79 0.67
N THR A 160 -28.87 3.26 1.72
CA THR A 160 -28.57 3.64 3.10
C THR A 160 -27.15 3.25 3.51
N ALA A 161 -26.70 2.05 3.15
CA ALA A 161 -25.34 1.58 3.43
C ALA A 161 -24.29 2.46 2.75
N TYR A 162 -24.45 2.74 1.46
CA TYR A 162 -23.49 3.55 0.71
C TYR A 162 -23.50 5.03 1.12
N VAL A 163 -24.67 5.61 1.42
CA VAL A 163 -24.78 6.99 1.97
C VAL A 163 -24.10 7.09 3.34
N SER A 164 -24.21 6.06 4.19
CA SER A 164 -23.55 6.05 5.50
C SER A 164 -22.03 6.09 5.36
N VAL A 165 -21.46 5.38 4.39
CA VAL A 165 -20.02 5.42 4.11
C VAL A 165 -19.61 6.78 3.52
N ALA A 166 -20.41 7.36 2.61
CA ALA A 166 -20.20 8.72 2.11
C ALA A 166 -20.20 9.75 3.26
N ALA A 167 -21.12 9.62 4.22
CA ALA A 167 -21.21 10.48 5.41
C ALA A 167 -19.96 10.36 6.31
N LEU A 168 -19.39 9.14 6.47
CA LEU A 168 -18.11 8.97 7.15
C LEU A 168 -16.97 9.66 6.41
N GLY A 169 -16.99 9.65 5.07
CA GLY A 169 -16.08 10.43 4.23
C GLY A 169 -16.16 11.91 4.52
N VAL A 170 -17.38 12.47 4.54
CA VAL A 170 -17.61 13.89 4.90
C VAL A 170 -17.15 14.20 6.32
N LEU A 171 -17.45 13.33 7.30
CA LEU A 171 -16.97 13.47 8.67
C LEU A 171 -15.42 13.51 8.73
N SER A 172 -14.75 12.62 8.00
CA SER A 172 -13.29 12.60 7.94
C SER A 172 -12.72 13.90 7.36
N MET A 173 -13.39 14.49 6.37
CA MET A 173 -13.03 15.78 5.80
C MET A 173 -13.20 16.93 6.82
N LEU A 174 -14.31 16.97 7.55
CA LEU A 174 -14.55 17.99 8.58
C LEU A 174 -13.50 17.91 9.69
N LEU A 175 -13.19 16.70 10.17
CA LEU A 175 -12.13 16.50 11.16
C LEU A 175 -10.75 16.91 10.61
N THR A 176 -10.45 16.57 9.36
CA THR A 176 -9.21 16.96 8.68
C THR A 176 -9.10 18.47 8.55
N LEU A 177 -10.19 19.15 8.19
CA LEU A 177 -10.25 20.60 8.03
C LEU A 177 -9.88 21.31 9.34
N VAL A 178 -10.38 20.82 10.46
CA VAL A 178 -10.20 21.45 11.79
C VAL A 178 -8.87 21.03 12.44
N LEU A 179 -8.52 19.75 12.42
CA LEU A 179 -7.47 19.19 13.26
C LEU A 179 -6.13 18.99 12.55
N VAL A 180 -6.13 18.77 11.22
CA VAL A 180 -4.89 18.51 10.48
C VAL A 180 -4.20 19.81 10.09
N LYS A 181 -2.89 19.87 10.36
CA LYS A 181 -1.94 20.86 9.82
C LYS A 181 -0.79 20.12 9.16
N ASN A 182 -0.24 20.67 8.08
CA ASN A 182 0.87 20.07 7.36
C ASN A 182 2.13 19.92 8.23
N THR A 183 2.44 20.96 9.02
CA THR A 183 3.60 21.01 9.90
C THR A 183 3.20 21.62 11.27
N PRO A 184 4.00 21.38 12.34
CA PRO A 184 3.76 21.98 13.65
C PRO A 184 3.71 23.52 13.62
N ASN A 185 4.56 24.13 12.79
CA ASN A 185 4.71 25.58 12.70
C ASN A 185 3.72 26.24 11.74
N GLY A 186 2.87 25.45 11.08
CA GLY A 186 1.82 25.98 10.20
C GLY A 186 2.33 26.60 8.90
N ASN A 187 3.63 26.41 8.56
CA ASN A 187 4.18 26.91 7.30
C ASN A 187 3.41 26.28 6.14
N ALA A 188 2.80 27.14 5.32
CA ALA A 188 2.22 26.70 4.06
C ALA A 188 3.34 26.10 3.20
N VAL A 189 3.04 25.01 2.52
CA VAL A 189 3.89 24.57 1.41
C VAL A 189 3.76 25.68 0.36
N GLU A 190 4.83 26.41 0.10
CA GLU A 190 4.83 27.39 -0.98
C GLU A 190 4.59 26.65 -2.29
N ALA A 191 3.42 26.86 -2.86
CA ALA A 191 3.03 26.26 -4.13
C ALA A 191 3.72 27.07 -5.25
N GLU A 192 4.93 26.68 -5.62
CA GLU A 192 5.53 27.16 -6.85
C GLU A 192 4.71 26.69 -8.05
N THR A 193 4.45 27.60 -8.99
CA THR A 193 3.82 27.27 -10.26
C THR A 193 4.85 26.56 -11.15
N ILE A 194 4.86 25.23 -11.06
CA ILE A 194 5.76 24.39 -11.83
C ILE A 194 5.07 24.03 -13.15
N SER A 195 5.78 24.20 -14.28
CA SER A 195 5.30 23.78 -15.59
C SER A 195 5.22 22.26 -15.71
N VAL A 196 4.44 21.74 -16.69
CA VAL A 196 4.36 20.30 -16.96
C VAL A 196 5.74 19.70 -17.24
N GLY A 197 6.58 20.44 -17.97
CA GLY A 197 7.96 20.01 -18.28
C GLY A 197 8.84 19.90 -17.03
N GLU A 198 8.73 20.83 -16.09
CA GLU A 198 9.42 20.80 -14.80
C GLU A 198 8.90 19.67 -13.91
N THR A 199 7.57 19.42 -13.95
CA THR A 199 6.95 18.30 -13.26
C THR A 199 7.53 16.96 -13.72
N LEU A 200 7.63 16.74 -15.03
CA LEU A 200 8.23 15.52 -15.59
C LEU A 200 9.72 15.39 -15.25
N ARG A 201 10.46 16.51 -15.27
CA ARG A 201 11.86 16.54 -14.82
C ARG A 201 12.00 16.21 -13.34
N SER A 202 11.10 16.69 -12.50
CA SER A 202 11.06 16.39 -11.07
C SER A 202 10.85 14.88 -10.84
N VAL A 203 9.87 14.26 -11.49
CA VAL A 203 9.65 12.81 -11.42
C VAL A 203 10.88 12.03 -11.85
N LYS A 204 11.48 12.40 -12.98
CA LYS A 204 12.71 11.78 -13.48
C LYS A 204 13.86 11.92 -12.48
N THR A 205 14.04 13.10 -11.90
CA THR A 205 15.07 13.38 -10.90
C THR A 205 14.88 12.52 -9.66
N VAL A 206 13.66 12.44 -9.14
CA VAL A 206 13.32 11.64 -7.97
C VAL A 206 13.51 10.15 -8.27
N TRP A 207 13.08 9.67 -9.44
CA TRP A 207 13.27 8.29 -9.88
C TRP A 207 14.75 7.92 -10.02
N LEU A 208 15.59 8.82 -10.53
CA LEU A 208 17.01 8.57 -10.71
C LEU A 208 17.78 8.47 -9.39
N ARG A 209 17.22 8.93 -8.28
CA ARG A 209 17.83 8.74 -6.96
C ARG A 209 17.87 7.26 -6.60
N PRO A 210 19.03 6.69 -6.28
CA PRO A 210 19.13 5.26 -5.95
C PRO A 210 18.28 4.84 -4.76
N GLY A 211 18.07 5.74 -3.80
CA GLY A 211 17.22 5.49 -2.63
C GLY A 211 15.73 5.35 -2.95
N THR A 212 15.21 6.15 -3.90
CA THR A 212 13.83 6.01 -4.38
C THR A 212 13.64 4.65 -5.07
N ARG A 213 14.56 4.28 -5.96
CA ARG A 213 14.52 2.97 -6.62
C ARG A 213 14.68 1.81 -5.63
N LEU A 214 15.52 1.98 -4.61
CA LEU A 214 15.63 0.99 -3.53
C LEU A 214 14.30 0.82 -2.80
N GLY A 215 13.60 1.91 -2.52
CA GLY A 215 12.25 1.88 -1.95
C GLY A 215 11.24 1.19 -2.87
N PHE A 216 11.23 1.54 -4.15
CA PHE A 216 10.36 0.95 -5.18
C PHE A 216 10.52 -0.58 -5.25
N PHE A 217 11.75 -1.07 -5.41
CA PHE A 217 12.00 -2.52 -5.49
C PHE A 217 11.75 -3.23 -4.16
N THR A 218 11.95 -2.54 -3.03
CA THR A 218 11.56 -3.06 -1.70
C THR A 218 10.07 -3.29 -1.62
N HIS A 219 9.27 -2.26 -1.94
CA HIS A 219 7.82 -2.34 -1.91
C HIS A 219 7.29 -3.37 -2.92
N MET A 220 7.85 -3.37 -4.14
CA MET A 220 7.57 -4.36 -5.17
C MET A 220 7.78 -5.79 -4.65
N GLY A 221 8.95 -6.11 -4.13
CA GLY A 221 9.32 -7.49 -3.81
C GLY A 221 8.67 -8.05 -2.55
N THR A 222 8.20 -7.19 -1.63
CA THR A 222 7.64 -7.65 -0.35
C THR A 222 6.11 -7.68 -0.35
N GLN A 223 5.41 -6.76 -1.02
CA GLN A 223 3.97 -6.62 -0.90
C GLN A 223 3.16 -7.55 -1.80
N PHE A 224 3.59 -7.77 -3.04
CA PHE A 224 2.72 -8.34 -4.07
C PHE A 224 2.17 -9.72 -3.74
N SER A 225 2.98 -10.60 -3.11
CA SER A 225 2.59 -12.00 -2.83
C SER A 225 1.41 -12.08 -1.87
N VAL A 226 1.48 -11.34 -0.74
CA VAL A 226 0.36 -11.28 0.20
C VAL A 226 -0.85 -10.56 -0.39
N THR A 227 -0.64 -9.56 -1.24
CA THR A 227 -1.74 -8.83 -1.91
C THR A 227 -2.47 -9.73 -2.91
N ALA A 228 -1.75 -10.45 -3.77
CA ALA A 228 -2.34 -11.40 -4.72
C ALA A 228 -3.09 -12.52 -3.99
N PHE A 229 -2.53 -13.00 -2.87
CA PHE A 229 -3.16 -14.00 -2.03
C PHE A 229 -4.43 -13.47 -1.36
N ALA A 230 -4.37 -12.33 -0.68
CA ALA A 230 -5.47 -11.81 0.09
C ALA A 230 -6.63 -11.27 -0.76
N LEU A 231 -6.33 -10.64 -1.90
CA LEU A 231 -7.35 -9.97 -2.72
C LEU A 231 -8.02 -10.89 -3.75
N MET A 232 -7.32 -11.95 -4.22
CA MET A 232 -7.84 -12.68 -5.38
C MET A 232 -7.67 -14.20 -5.27
N TRP A 233 -6.45 -14.69 -5.12
CA TRP A 233 -6.16 -16.10 -5.35
C TRP A 233 -6.04 -16.96 -4.09
N GLY A 234 -5.99 -16.38 -2.89
CA GLY A 234 -5.80 -17.15 -1.65
C GLY A 234 -6.97 -18.05 -1.29
N VAL A 235 -8.20 -17.53 -1.29
CA VAL A 235 -9.39 -18.36 -1.00
C VAL A 235 -9.58 -19.46 -2.04
N PRO A 236 -9.58 -19.18 -3.37
CA PRO A 236 -9.62 -20.22 -4.39
C PRO A 236 -8.50 -21.26 -4.24
N TYR A 237 -7.28 -20.84 -3.95
CA TYR A 237 -6.16 -21.73 -3.73
C TYR A 237 -6.39 -22.66 -2.52
N LEU A 238 -6.79 -22.09 -1.38
CA LEU A 238 -7.02 -22.88 -0.16
C LEU A 238 -8.20 -23.85 -0.31
N THR A 239 -9.26 -23.45 -0.99
CA THR A 239 -10.46 -24.27 -1.13
C THR A 239 -10.37 -25.26 -2.28
N ARG A 240 -10.03 -24.80 -3.50
CA ARG A 240 -10.03 -25.63 -4.71
C ARG A 240 -8.77 -26.46 -4.84
N ALA A 241 -7.58 -25.88 -4.61
CA ALA A 241 -6.33 -26.60 -4.74
C ALA A 241 -6.00 -27.41 -3.48
N GLN A 242 -6.10 -26.80 -2.29
CA GLN A 242 -5.73 -27.45 -1.03
C GLN A 242 -6.87 -28.25 -0.39
N GLY A 243 -8.13 -28.09 -0.87
CA GLY A 243 -9.30 -28.83 -0.41
C GLY A 243 -9.78 -28.45 0.99
N LEU A 244 -9.46 -27.25 1.47
CA LEU A 244 -9.95 -26.77 2.76
C LEU A 244 -11.40 -26.30 2.67
N SER A 245 -12.13 -26.37 3.78
CA SER A 245 -13.44 -25.75 3.88
C SER A 245 -13.35 -24.21 3.81
N ALA A 246 -14.40 -23.54 3.34
CA ALA A 246 -14.46 -22.08 3.32
C ALA A 246 -14.25 -21.45 4.71
N GLY A 247 -14.79 -22.08 5.75
CA GLY A 247 -14.60 -21.64 7.14
C GLY A 247 -13.14 -21.69 7.59
N LEU A 248 -12.40 -22.77 7.24
CA LEU A 248 -10.98 -22.89 7.56
C LEU A 248 -10.13 -21.91 6.74
N ALA A 249 -10.45 -21.69 5.46
CA ALA A 249 -9.81 -20.67 4.63
C ALA A 249 -10.00 -19.27 5.23
N GLY A 250 -11.20 -18.93 5.69
CA GLY A 250 -11.47 -17.66 6.40
C GLY A 250 -10.67 -17.51 7.70
N THR A 251 -10.56 -18.61 8.49
CA THR A 251 -9.74 -18.63 9.71
C THR A 251 -8.26 -18.34 9.36
N LEU A 252 -7.73 -18.94 8.31
CA LEU A 252 -6.36 -18.71 7.87
C LEU A 252 -6.12 -17.26 7.40
N LEU A 253 -7.11 -16.61 6.77
CA LEU A 253 -7.03 -15.18 6.47
C LEU A 253 -7.01 -14.32 7.74
N THR A 254 -7.73 -14.73 8.79
CA THR A 254 -7.64 -14.05 10.10
C THR A 254 -6.25 -14.21 10.72
N VAL A 255 -5.66 -15.40 10.63
CA VAL A 255 -4.25 -15.63 11.04
C VAL A 255 -3.29 -14.70 10.28
N SER A 256 -3.52 -14.49 8.97
CA SER A 256 -2.76 -13.55 8.15
C SER A 256 -2.77 -12.13 8.74
N VAL A 257 -3.94 -11.63 9.12
CA VAL A 257 -4.09 -10.29 9.72
C VAL A 257 -3.32 -10.18 11.03
N VAL A 258 -3.48 -11.16 11.93
CA VAL A 258 -2.78 -11.18 13.23
C VAL A 258 -1.26 -11.24 13.05
N ALA A 259 -0.79 -12.06 12.10
CA ALA A 259 0.63 -12.16 11.77
C ALA A 259 1.17 -10.83 11.21
N ALA A 260 0.43 -10.17 10.31
CA ALA A 260 0.81 -8.87 9.76
C ALA A 260 0.90 -7.79 10.85
N ILE A 261 -0.07 -7.73 11.77
CA ILE A 261 -0.06 -6.78 12.90
C ILE A 261 1.21 -6.99 13.74
N SER A 262 1.47 -8.23 14.16
CA SER A 262 2.61 -8.59 14.99
C SER A 262 3.94 -8.26 14.30
N ALA A 263 4.07 -8.66 13.03
CA ALA A 263 5.25 -8.37 12.21
C ALA A 263 5.47 -6.86 12.03
N GLY A 264 4.42 -6.09 11.83
CA GLY A 264 4.50 -4.64 11.62
C GLY A 264 5.09 -3.92 12.83
N VAL A 265 4.63 -4.25 14.04
CA VAL A 265 5.18 -3.68 15.29
C VAL A 265 6.68 -4.04 15.41
N LEU A 266 7.04 -5.31 15.21
CA LEU A 266 8.42 -5.78 15.30
C LEU A 266 9.33 -5.12 14.25
N ILE A 267 8.88 -5.03 12.98
CA ILE A 267 9.61 -4.38 11.89
C ILE A 267 9.79 -2.89 12.19
N GLY A 268 8.75 -2.21 12.67
CA GLY A 268 8.81 -0.79 13.02
C GLY A 268 9.86 -0.51 14.10
N ILE A 269 9.87 -1.30 15.18
CA ILE A 269 10.86 -1.20 16.26
C ILE A 269 12.27 -1.52 15.73
N PHE A 270 12.42 -2.59 14.96
CA PHE A 270 13.71 -3.01 14.44
C PHE A 270 14.31 -1.96 13.48
N THR A 271 13.52 -1.44 12.55
CA THR A 271 13.98 -0.47 11.55
C THR A 271 14.25 0.91 12.17
N GLY A 272 13.53 1.27 13.22
CA GLY A 272 13.81 2.46 14.02
C GLY A 272 15.13 2.38 14.77
N ARG A 273 15.44 1.21 15.37
CA ARG A 273 16.68 0.99 16.14
C ARG A 273 17.89 0.69 15.25
N ARG A 274 17.71 0.06 14.09
CA ARG A 274 18.80 -0.43 13.24
C ARG A 274 18.60 -0.04 11.76
N PRO A 275 18.57 1.26 11.42
CA PRO A 275 18.23 1.74 10.08
C PRO A 275 19.19 1.21 8.98
N HIS A 276 20.45 0.98 9.30
CA HIS A 276 21.45 0.43 8.38
C HIS A 276 21.21 -1.04 7.98
N ARG A 277 20.36 -1.77 8.73
CA ARG A 277 20.04 -3.19 8.46
C ARG A 277 18.74 -3.38 7.66
N ARG A 278 18.00 -2.31 7.32
CA ARG A 278 16.72 -2.35 6.59
C ARG A 278 16.78 -3.22 5.33
N SER A 279 17.80 -3.02 4.46
CA SER A 279 17.92 -3.79 3.22
C SER A 279 18.17 -5.30 3.45
N ARG A 280 18.84 -5.68 4.56
CA ARG A 280 19.04 -7.09 4.91
C ARG A 280 17.72 -7.71 5.38
N LEU A 281 16.95 -6.98 6.17
CA LEU A 281 15.62 -7.40 6.61
C LEU A 281 14.70 -7.65 5.41
N VAL A 282 14.64 -6.71 4.47
CA VAL A 282 13.84 -6.83 3.24
C VAL A 282 14.22 -8.08 2.45
N LEU A 283 15.53 -8.31 2.21
CA LEU A 283 15.99 -9.50 1.50
C LEU A 283 15.67 -10.80 2.25
N ALA A 284 15.71 -10.78 3.59
CA ALA A 284 15.31 -11.93 4.40
C ALA A 284 13.79 -12.20 4.27
N ILE A 285 12.95 -11.16 4.27
CA ILE A 285 11.49 -11.29 4.06
C ILE A 285 11.21 -11.87 2.67
N ILE A 286 11.83 -11.36 1.61
CA ILE A 286 11.65 -11.90 0.26
C ILE A 286 12.13 -13.35 0.19
N GLY A 287 13.32 -13.64 0.75
CA GLY A 287 13.88 -14.98 0.77
C GLY A 287 13.03 -15.99 1.54
N SER A 288 12.47 -15.60 2.70
CA SER A 288 11.56 -16.46 3.46
C SER A 288 10.25 -16.74 2.71
N ASN A 289 9.68 -15.71 2.04
CA ASN A 289 8.50 -15.88 1.20
C ASN A 289 8.77 -16.86 0.04
N ALA A 290 9.88 -16.66 -0.69
CA ALA A 290 10.26 -17.55 -1.78
C ALA A 290 10.51 -18.97 -1.30
N LEU A 291 11.19 -19.12 -0.16
CA LEU A 291 11.49 -20.44 0.42
C LEU A 291 10.22 -21.22 0.81
N VAL A 292 9.31 -20.58 1.56
CA VAL A 292 8.10 -21.28 2.01
C VAL A 292 7.20 -21.65 0.84
N TRP A 293 7.07 -20.78 -0.16
CA TRP A 293 6.36 -21.11 -1.39
C TRP A 293 7.02 -22.26 -2.15
N THR A 294 8.36 -22.27 -2.24
CA THR A 294 9.09 -23.37 -2.87
C THR A 294 8.81 -24.70 -2.18
N VAL A 295 8.83 -24.71 -0.85
CA VAL A 295 8.51 -25.94 -0.08
C VAL A 295 7.08 -26.41 -0.37
N VAL A 296 6.09 -25.49 -0.35
CA VAL A 296 4.69 -25.84 -0.60
C VAL A 296 4.48 -26.34 -2.04
N LEU A 297 5.06 -25.66 -3.04
CA LEU A 297 4.91 -26.01 -4.45
C LEU A 297 5.69 -27.24 -4.86
N ALA A 298 6.74 -27.63 -4.10
CA ALA A 298 7.52 -28.84 -4.34
C ALA A 298 6.82 -30.12 -3.85
N LEU A 299 5.78 -30.01 -3.02
CA LEU A 299 5.04 -31.18 -2.54
C LEU A 299 4.31 -31.87 -3.71
N PRO A 300 4.28 -33.20 -3.74
CA PRO A 300 3.58 -33.96 -4.79
C PRO A 300 2.06 -33.91 -4.66
N GLY A 301 1.53 -33.40 -3.54
CA GLY A 301 0.10 -33.31 -3.24
C GLY A 301 -0.20 -32.15 -2.31
N ARG A 302 -1.41 -32.15 -1.75
CA ARG A 302 -1.89 -31.10 -0.84
C ARG A 302 -0.98 -30.93 0.35
N ALA A 303 -0.68 -29.69 0.70
CA ALA A 303 0.17 -29.38 1.85
C ALA A 303 -0.57 -29.66 3.16
N PRO A 304 0.11 -30.18 4.18
CA PRO A 304 -0.48 -30.34 5.51
C PRO A 304 -0.84 -28.98 6.09
N LEU A 305 -1.89 -28.92 6.92
CA LEU A 305 -2.44 -27.70 7.48
C LEU A 305 -1.38 -26.82 8.17
N TRP A 306 -0.49 -27.43 8.96
CA TRP A 306 0.57 -26.70 9.65
C TRP A 306 1.48 -25.92 8.69
N LEU A 307 1.77 -26.50 7.52
CA LEU A 307 2.62 -25.85 6.50
C LEU A 307 1.87 -24.71 5.81
N LEU A 308 0.56 -24.84 5.59
CA LEU A 308 -0.29 -23.74 5.10
C LEU A 308 -0.37 -22.59 6.12
N VAL A 309 -0.43 -22.89 7.43
CA VAL A 309 -0.32 -21.88 8.48
C VAL A 309 1.01 -21.15 8.42
N VAL A 310 2.12 -21.89 8.30
CA VAL A 310 3.48 -21.31 8.15
C VAL A 310 3.55 -20.45 6.90
N LEU A 311 3.03 -20.93 5.76
CA LEU A 311 2.97 -20.16 4.52
C LEU A 311 2.27 -18.81 4.76
N ILE A 312 1.08 -18.84 5.33
CA ILE A 312 0.27 -17.65 5.54
C ILE A 312 0.93 -16.67 6.50
N VAL A 313 1.50 -17.16 7.60
CA VAL A 313 2.25 -16.32 8.54
C VAL A 313 3.44 -15.65 7.85
N VAL A 314 4.21 -16.40 7.07
CA VAL A 314 5.41 -15.88 6.40
C VAL A 314 5.07 -14.87 5.31
N ILE A 315 4.09 -15.15 4.43
CA ILE A 315 3.71 -14.18 3.39
C ILE A 315 3.10 -12.91 3.96
N SER A 316 2.42 -13.02 5.11
CA SER A 316 1.79 -11.86 5.77
C SER A 316 2.79 -10.82 6.28
N VAL A 317 4.04 -11.24 6.54
CA VAL A 317 5.14 -10.32 6.87
C VAL A 317 5.47 -9.38 5.70
N GLY A 318 5.13 -9.77 4.48
CA GLY A 318 5.38 -9.00 3.27
C GLY A 318 4.71 -7.62 3.27
N GLY A 319 3.47 -7.52 3.73
CA GLY A 319 2.75 -6.25 3.84
C GLY A 319 3.49 -5.23 4.71
N PRO A 320 3.73 -5.50 6.01
CA PRO A 320 4.57 -4.65 6.85
C PRO A 320 6.00 -4.45 6.33
N GLY A 321 6.58 -5.49 5.71
CA GLY A 321 7.89 -5.41 5.07
C GLY A 321 7.96 -4.35 3.98
N SER A 322 6.87 -4.15 3.25
CA SER A 322 6.78 -3.16 2.17
C SER A 322 6.89 -1.72 2.67
N MET A 323 6.44 -1.44 3.90
CA MET A 323 6.53 -0.12 4.52
C MET A 323 7.98 0.37 4.66
N VAL A 324 8.96 -0.53 4.71
CA VAL A 324 10.39 -0.19 4.69
C VAL A 324 10.78 0.55 3.41
N GLY A 325 10.05 0.35 2.31
CA GLY A 325 10.20 1.12 1.07
C GLY A 325 10.00 2.62 1.27
N PHE A 326 9.00 3.02 2.07
CA PHE A 326 8.77 4.43 2.40
C PHE A 326 9.85 5.00 3.34
N ASP A 327 10.42 4.17 4.20
CA ASP A 327 11.59 4.58 5.00
C ASP A 327 12.80 4.90 4.12
N PHE A 328 13.01 4.18 2.99
CA PHE A 328 14.04 4.52 2.02
C PHE A 328 13.69 5.81 1.27
N ALA A 329 12.43 5.98 0.81
CA ALA A 329 11.99 7.22 0.19
C ALA A 329 12.31 8.43 1.09
N ARG A 330 11.94 8.36 2.35
CA ARG A 330 12.17 9.41 3.35
C ARG A 330 13.66 9.67 3.62
N THR A 331 14.46 8.62 3.68
CA THR A 331 15.89 8.75 4.05
C THR A 331 16.71 9.40 2.91
N PHE A 332 16.32 9.18 1.66
CA PHE A 332 17.12 9.55 0.49
C PHE A 332 16.52 10.66 -0.38
N ASN A 333 15.40 11.25 0.05
CA ASN A 333 14.77 12.36 -0.65
C ASN A 333 14.55 13.56 0.28
N PRO A 334 14.69 14.80 -0.23
CA PRO A 334 14.29 15.99 0.51
C PRO A 334 12.79 15.97 0.81
N SER A 335 12.38 16.69 1.86
CA SER A 335 10.97 16.84 2.24
C SER A 335 10.10 17.39 1.10
N ALA A 336 10.66 18.28 0.27
CA ALA A 336 9.98 18.88 -0.88
C ALA A 336 9.57 17.88 -1.97
N THR A 337 10.21 16.71 -2.07
CA THR A 337 9.92 15.68 -3.08
C THR A 337 9.50 14.35 -2.47
N LEU A 338 9.16 14.35 -1.18
CA LEU A 338 8.83 13.12 -0.45
C LEU A 338 7.51 12.51 -0.92
N GLY A 339 6.53 13.31 -1.31
CA GLY A 339 5.27 12.85 -1.88
C GLY A 339 5.49 12.09 -3.18
N THR A 340 6.22 12.69 -4.13
CA THR A 340 6.60 12.06 -5.40
C THR A 340 7.37 10.76 -5.18
N ALA A 341 8.34 10.75 -4.26
CA ALA A 341 9.11 9.55 -3.93
C ALA A 341 8.22 8.46 -3.33
N SER A 342 7.29 8.81 -2.44
CA SER A 342 6.34 7.87 -1.83
C SER A 342 5.36 7.30 -2.86
N GLY A 343 4.85 8.13 -3.77
CA GLY A 343 3.99 7.68 -4.87
C GLY A 343 4.70 6.66 -5.78
N LEU A 344 5.95 6.96 -6.18
CA LEU A 344 6.78 6.03 -6.95
C LEU A 344 7.01 4.71 -6.22
N VAL A 345 7.32 4.75 -4.92
CA VAL A 345 7.51 3.55 -4.09
C VAL A 345 6.23 2.72 -4.03
N ASN A 346 5.09 3.36 -3.76
CA ASN A 346 3.80 2.67 -3.63
C ASN A 346 3.38 1.99 -4.93
N MET A 347 3.61 2.66 -6.07
CA MET A 347 3.32 2.12 -7.39
C MET A 347 4.02 0.77 -7.64
N GLY A 348 5.24 0.56 -7.12
CA GLY A 348 6.00 -0.67 -7.32
C GLY A 348 5.28 -1.93 -6.86
N GLY A 349 4.71 -1.92 -5.67
CA GLY A 349 3.97 -3.07 -5.12
C GLY A 349 2.66 -3.35 -5.85
N PHE A 350 1.92 -2.30 -6.23
CA PHE A 350 0.66 -2.47 -6.94
C PHE A 350 0.86 -2.96 -8.38
N ILE A 351 1.87 -2.46 -9.09
CA ILE A 351 2.23 -3.00 -10.42
C ILE A 351 2.56 -4.49 -10.32
N ALA A 352 3.39 -4.89 -9.36
CA ALA A 352 3.74 -6.30 -9.18
C ALA A 352 2.51 -7.15 -8.85
N SER A 353 1.63 -6.66 -7.96
CA SER A 353 0.40 -7.36 -7.60
C SER A 353 -0.52 -7.55 -8.81
N LEU A 354 -0.73 -6.51 -9.60
CA LEU A 354 -1.55 -6.57 -10.82
C LEU A 354 -0.95 -7.55 -11.84
N LEU A 355 0.35 -7.48 -12.08
CA LEU A 355 1.02 -8.39 -13.02
C LEU A 355 0.89 -9.85 -12.59
N VAL A 356 1.09 -10.15 -11.30
CA VAL A 356 0.98 -11.52 -10.78
C VAL A 356 -0.46 -11.99 -10.82
N MET A 357 -1.43 -11.19 -10.36
CA MET A 357 -2.84 -11.57 -10.38
C MET A 357 -3.31 -11.86 -11.81
N GLN A 358 -2.93 -11.03 -12.78
CA GLN A 358 -3.29 -11.21 -14.17
C GLN A 358 -2.61 -12.42 -14.80
N ALA A 359 -1.31 -12.58 -14.59
CA ALA A 359 -0.57 -13.72 -15.13
C ALA A 359 -1.08 -15.06 -14.58
N MET A 360 -1.41 -15.11 -13.28
CA MET A 360 -2.05 -16.28 -12.68
C MET A 360 -3.41 -16.57 -13.31
N GLY A 361 -4.23 -15.54 -13.54
CA GLY A 361 -5.52 -15.67 -14.23
C GLY A 361 -5.36 -16.30 -15.62
N VAL A 362 -4.45 -15.78 -16.43
CA VAL A 362 -4.17 -16.33 -17.77
C VAL A 362 -3.71 -17.78 -17.72
N ILE A 363 -2.87 -18.16 -16.75
CA ILE A 363 -2.40 -19.55 -16.60
C ILE A 363 -3.54 -20.48 -16.18
N LEU A 364 -4.40 -20.03 -15.26
CA LEU A 364 -5.54 -20.83 -14.79
C LEU A 364 -6.59 -21.01 -15.90
N ASP A 365 -6.86 -19.96 -16.69
CA ASP A 365 -7.78 -20.02 -17.84
C ASP A 365 -7.22 -20.96 -18.93
N ALA A 366 -5.93 -20.88 -19.23
CA ALA A 366 -5.28 -21.75 -20.20
C ALA A 366 -5.24 -23.23 -19.77
N ALA A 367 -5.27 -23.51 -18.45
CA ALA A 367 -5.34 -24.86 -17.92
C ALA A 367 -6.75 -25.48 -18.07
N GLY A 368 -7.79 -24.69 -18.32
CA GLY A 368 -9.18 -25.14 -18.53
C GLY A 368 -9.87 -25.63 -17.27
N GLU A 369 -9.14 -26.01 -16.23
CA GLU A 369 -9.65 -26.48 -14.95
C GLU A 369 -8.89 -25.85 -13.79
N ILE A 370 -9.63 -25.35 -12.80
CA ILE A 370 -9.07 -24.83 -11.54
C ILE A 370 -8.77 -26.03 -10.61
N SER A 371 -7.55 -26.54 -10.68
CA SER A 371 -7.08 -27.73 -9.96
C SER A 371 -5.85 -27.42 -9.09
N PHE A 372 -5.40 -28.42 -8.33
CA PHE A 372 -4.14 -28.36 -7.59
C PHE A 372 -2.95 -28.05 -8.50
N ASP A 373 -2.85 -28.76 -9.63
CA ASP A 373 -1.72 -28.61 -10.55
C ASP A 373 -1.73 -27.29 -11.29
N SER A 374 -2.91 -26.79 -11.71
CA SER A 374 -3.01 -25.48 -12.35
C SER A 374 -2.60 -24.34 -11.42
N PHE A 375 -2.99 -24.39 -10.14
CA PHE A 375 -2.50 -23.43 -9.14
C PHE A 375 -1.01 -23.58 -8.83
N ARG A 376 -0.49 -24.80 -8.82
CA ARG A 376 0.93 -25.06 -8.64
C ARG A 376 1.77 -24.33 -9.70
N VAL A 377 1.35 -24.41 -10.96
CA VAL A 377 1.98 -23.67 -12.07
C VAL A 377 1.74 -22.17 -11.93
N ALA A 378 0.52 -21.73 -11.66
CA ALA A 378 0.18 -20.31 -11.57
C ALA A 378 1.00 -19.57 -10.50
N TRP A 379 1.19 -20.14 -9.31
CA TRP A 379 2.01 -19.55 -8.26
C TRP A 379 3.51 -19.44 -8.58
N THR A 380 4.02 -20.12 -9.62
CA THR A 380 5.44 -19.97 -10.01
C THR A 380 5.75 -18.60 -10.63
N VAL A 381 4.76 -17.89 -11.15
CA VAL A 381 4.93 -16.53 -11.73
C VAL A 381 5.59 -15.56 -10.78
N GLN A 382 5.33 -15.70 -9.47
CA GLN A 382 5.85 -14.80 -8.46
C GLN A 382 7.40 -14.81 -8.35
N TYR A 383 8.05 -15.90 -8.74
CA TYR A 383 9.52 -15.98 -8.72
C TYR A 383 10.18 -14.98 -9.67
N ALA A 384 9.58 -14.72 -10.84
CA ALA A 384 10.08 -13.72 -11.77
C ALA A 384 10.07 -12.33 -11.14
N ILE A 385 8.99 -11.97 -10.42
CA ILE A 385 8.89 -10.70 -9.71
C ILE A 385 9.91 -10.60 -8.57
N TRP A 386 10.06 -11.66 -7.77
CA TRP A 386 11.09 -11.67 -6.72
C TRP A 386 12.50 -11.55 -7.28
N ALA A 387 12.84 -12.27 -8.34
CA ALA A 387 14.15 -12.18 -8.99
C ALA A 387 14.43 -10.74 -9.47
N PHE A 388 13.47 -10.12 -10.14
CA PHE A 388 13.58 -8.75 -10.61
C PHE A 388 13.72 -7.75 -9.46
N ALA A 389 12.89 -7.88 -8.42
CA ALA A 389 12.94 -7.01 -7.25
C ALA A 389 14.26 -7.15 -6.47
N VAL A 390 14.73 -8.39 -6.24
CA VAL A 390 16.01 -8.65 -5.56
C VAL A 390 17.17 -8.06 -6.35
N LEU A 391 17.21 -8.26 -7.66
CA LEU A 391 18.23 -7.65 -8.53
C LEU A 391 18.21 -6.13 -8.40
N GLY A 392 17.03 -5.51 -8.48
CA GLY A 392 16.84 -4.07 -8.30
C GLY A 392 17.31 -3.59 -6.93
N ILE A 393 16.97 -4.31 -5.84
CA ILE A 393 17.43 -4.01 -4.48
C ILE A 393 18.95 -4.08 -4.38
N LEU A 394 19.58 -5.12 -4.89
CA LEU A 394 21.03 -5.31 -4.79
C LEU A 394 21.81 -4.21 -5.55
N ILE A 395 21.36 -3.86 -6.76
CA ILE A 395 21.96 -2.81 -7.57
C ILE A 395 21.81 -1.44 -6.89
N THR A 396 20.59 -1.09 -6.48
CA THR A 396 20.30 0.22 -5.89
C THR A 396 20.90 0.39 -4.50
N ARG A 397 20.93 -0.68 -3.70
CA ARG A 397 21.64 -0.70 -2.41
C ARG A 397 23.13 -0.45 -2.54
N ARG A 398 23.80 -1.01 -3.55
CA ARG A 398 25.22 -0.74 -3.80
C ARG A 398 25.44 0.75 -4.12
N LYS A 399 24.56 1.33 -4.96
CA LYS A 399 24.64 2.75 -5.33
C LYS A 399 24.39 3.69 -4.15
N THR A 400 23.36 3.42 -3.33
CA THR A 400 23.07 4.21 -2.11
C THR A 400 24.23 4.17 -1.11
N ARG A 401 24.86 3.02 -0.91
CA ARG A 401 26.01 2.90 0.00
C ARG A 401 27.22 3.71 -0.48
N LYS A 402 27.50 3.70 -1.78
CA LYS A 402 28.58 4.51 -2.36
C LYS A 402 28.33 6.00 -2.15
N LEU A 403 27.08 6.47 -2.37
CA LEU A 403 26.73 7.87 -2.15
C LEU A 403 26.89 8.27 -0.66
N MET A 404 26.40 7.44 0.28
CA MET A 404 26.56 7.73 1.70
C MET A 404 28.03 7.75 2.16
N ALA A 405 28.88 6.91 1.61
CA ALA A 405 30.31 6.92 1.88
C ALA A 405 30.95 8.22 1.37
N ALA A 406 30.66 8.60 0.11
CA ALA A 406 31.18 9.84 -0.46
C ALA A 406 30.71 11.11 0.28
N GLU A 407 29.47 11.11 0.80
CA GLU A 407 28.96 12.21 1.62
C GLU A 407 29.68 12.30 2.99
N ARG A 408 29.95 11.17 3.64
CA ARG A 408 30.75 11.12 4.87
C ARG A 408 32.17 11.66 4.65
N ASP A 409 32.84 11.16 3.62
CA ASP A 409 34.19 11.59 3.28
C ASP A 409 34.26 13.10 2.96
N ARG A 410 33.17 13.67 2.42
CA ARG A 410 33.07 15.12 2.18
C ARG A 410 32.85 15.88 3.49
N GLN A 411 31.98 15.38 4.38
CA GLN A 411 31.74 16.00 5.68
C GLN A 411 33.01 15.99 6.54
N ASP A 412 33.71 14.86 6.59
CA ASP A 412 34.96 14.71 7.32
C ASP A 412 36.03 15.68 6.82
N ARG A 413 36.15 15.85 5.49
CA ARG A 413 37.07 16.86 4.88
C ARG A 413 36.69 18.28 5.26
N MET A 414 35.42 18.67 5.18
CA MET A 414 34.97 20.01 5.57
C MET A 414 35.22 20.29 7.06
N LEU A 415 35.06 19.29 7.93
CA LEU A 415 35.36 19.43 9.35
C LEU A 415 36.88 19.64 9.58
N LEU A 416 37.74 18.90 8.90
CA LEU A 416 39.20 19.05 8.98
C LEU A 416 39.66 20.41 8.45
N GLU A 417 39.10 20.88 7.33
CA GLU A 417 39.37 22.19 6.76
C GLU A 417 38.90 23.32 7.72
N GLY A 418 37.71 23.17 8.31
CA GLY A 418 37.16 24.12 9.31
C GLY A 418 37.98 24.18 10.60
N VAL A 419 38.53 23.06 11.05
CA VAL A 419 39.43 23.01 12.24
C VAL A 419 40.77 23.70 11.90
N ASN A 420 41.31 23.50 10.68
CA ASN A 420 42.56 24.12 10.28
C ASN A 420 42.44 25.62 9.93
N ALA A 421 41.20 26.13 9.74
CA ALA A 421 40.93 27.53 9.47
C ALA A 421 40.73 28.39 10.73
N LEU A 422 40.71 27.77 11.94
CA LEU A 422 40.68 28.53 13.20
C LEU A 422 42.10 29.13 13.41
N PRO A 423 42.24 30.45 13.47
CA PRO A 423 43.55 31.07 13.74
C PRO A 423 43.98 30.61 15.14
N GLY A 424 45.20 30.08 15.24
CA GLY A 424 45.80 29.61 16.47
C GLY A 424 45.69 30.65 17.56
N SER A 425 45.05 30.25 18.69
CA SER A 425 45.08 30.97 19.95
C SER A 425 46.43 30.86 20.61
#